data_37b79e0f74a9b9e13e379204c961af0f
#
_entry.id   37b79e0f74a9b9e13e379204c961af0f
#
_cell.length_a   1.000
_cell.length_b   1.000
_cell.length_c   1.000
_cell.angle_alpha   90.00
_cell.angle_beta   90.00
_cell.angle_gamma   90.00
#
_symmetry.space_group_name_H-M   'P 1'
#
loop_
_entity.id
_entity.type
_entity.pdbx_description
1 polymer ?
#
loop_
_entity_poly.entity_id
_entity_poly.type
_entity_poly.pdbx_seq_one_letter_code
_entity_poly.pdbx_strand_id
1 'polypeptide(L)'
;MHAPFDLMVDITEAPSLDAKYEIFSSFIEAEYGYVGVNYVLFTDTRSLQGIHSNHVSKRSGLPGEWREIYQRNNYARDDLGMRMGALAHQPILQSSFYRLLHEEKLPQNLARVVGGVRDFVSSGVVIPLEANGVRAVVGLYDTSGKIANHDARFERDRTIIQTLANHLHMCSDWSDDIVVQMGLSDMNLQVLRLKAQGLRVKEILYEIKRDNPKTVDNHMQRIRKALGTRNDMETIQRAAKLGLLQEDSLHAHQIGPQLYDALRLR
;
A
#
# COMPACT_ATOMS: atom_id res chain seq x y z
N MET A 1 -11.88 -24.55 -8.28
CA MET A 1 -10.72 -23.82 -8.80
C MET A 1 -11.28 -22.58 -9.49
N HIS A 2 -11.15 -21.41 -8.89
CA HIS A 2 -11.52 -20.16 -9.55
C HIS A 2 -10.52 -19.90 -10.70
N ALA A 3 -11.05 -19.62 -11.89
CA ALA A 3 -10.18 -19.14 -12.95
C ALA A 3 -9.59 -17.77 -12.55
N PRO A 4 -8.34 -17.42 -12.92
CA PRO A 4 -7.75 -16.12 -12.58
C PRO A 4 -8.62 -14.93 -13.00
N PHE A 5 -9.42 -15.08 -14.05
CA PHE A 5 -10.34 -14.05 -14.52
C PHE A 5 -11.51 -13.83 -13.55
N ASP A 6 -12.10 -14.91 -13.02
CA ASP A 6 -13.19 -14.80 -12.03
C ASP A 6 -12.70 -14.08 -10.78
N LEU A 7 -11.47 -14.38 -10.33
CA LEU A 7 -10.84 -13.70 -9.20
C LEU A 7 -10.67 -12.19 -9.45
N MET A 8 -10.31 -11.79 -10.67
CA MET A 8 -10.20 -10.36 -11.01
C MET A 8 -11.55 -9.66 -10.92
N VAL A 9 -12.63 -10.32 -11.32
CA VAL A 9 -14.00 -9.81 -11.16
C VAL A 9 -14.34 -9.67 -9.68
N ASP A 10 -14.09 -10.72 -8.87
CA ASP A 10 -14.36 -10.70 -7.43
C ASP A 10 -13.59 -9.57 -6.72
N ILE A 11 -12.30 -9.37 -7.06
CA ILE A 11 -11.50 -8.26 -6.54
C ILE A 11 -12.09 -6.90 -6.96
N THR A 12 -12.56 -6.77 -8.21
CA THR A 12 -13.13 -5.49 -8.69
C THR A 12 -14.41 -5.16 -7.95
N GLU A 13 -15.29 -6.13 -7.75
CA GLU A 13 -16.62 -5.96 -7.15
C GLU A 13 -16.57 -5.88 -5.61
N ALA A 14 -15.47 -6.29 -4.98
CA ALA A 14 -15.34 -6.27 -3.54
C ALA A 14 -15.46 -4.83 -2.98
N PRO A 15 -16.24 -4.63 -1.88
CA PRO A 15 -16.67 -3.31 -1.43
C PRO A 15 -15.59 -2.49 -0.73
N SER A 16 -14.50 -3.12 -0.29
CA SER A 16 -13.44 -2.44 0.48
C SER A 16 -12.07 -3.00 0.15
N LEU A 17 -11.03 -2.24 0.47
CA LEU A 17 -9.65 -2.70 0.34
C LEU A 17 -9.39 -3.99 1.14
N ASP A 18 -9.93 -4.10 2.35
CA ASP A 18 -9.78 -5.31 3.17
C ASP A 18 -10.42 -6.51 2.50
N ALA A 19 -11.63 -6.38 1.94
CA ALA A 19 -12.29 -7.46 1.21
C ALA A 19 -11.50 -7.86 -0.05
N LYS A 20 -11.00 -6.90 -0.82
CA LYS A 20 -10.15 -7.16 -2.00
C LYS A 20 -8.88 -7.92 -1.62
N TYR A 21 -8.24 -7.48 -0.54
CA TYR A 21 -7.03 -8.09 -0.03
C TYR A 21 -7.26 -9.53 0.48
N GLU A 22 -8.35 -9.77 1.21
CA GLU A 22 -8.73 -11.11 1.67
C GLU A 22 -8.99 -12.08 0.50
N ILE A 23 -9.71 -11.64 -0.52
CA ILE A 23 -9.94 -12.44 -1.74
C ILE A 23 -8.60 -12.80 -2.40
N PHE A 24 -7.72 -11.83 -2.59
CA PHE A 24 -6.41 -12.03 -3.18
C PHE A 24 -5.54 -12.97 -2.33
N SER A 25 -5.41 -12.70 -1.02
CA SER A 25 -4.54 -13.47 -0.14
C SER A 25 -5.01 -14.93 0.01
N SER A 26 -6.32 -15.16 0.13
CA SER A 26 -6.90 -16.50 0.20
C SER A 26 -6.66 -17.30 -1.09
N PHE A 27 -6.77 -16.67 -2.23
CA PHE A 27 -6.46 -17.32 -3.51
C PHE A 27 -4.97 -17.67 -3.62
N ILE A 28 -4.09 -16.74 -3.26
CA ILE A 28 -2.64 -16.95 -3.29
C ILE A 28 -2.23 -18.08 -2.34
N GLU A 29 -2.87 -18.18 -1.18
CA GLU A 29 -2.64 -19.28 -0.24
C GLU A 29 -3.12 -20.61 -0.82
N ALA A 30 -4.34 -20.67 -1.32
CA ALA A 30 -4.95 -21.91 -1.80
C ALA A 30 -4.25 -22.47 -3.04
N GLU A 31 -3.89 -21.65 -4.01
CA GLU A 31 -3.34 -22.09 -5.31
C GLU A 31 -1.82 -22.20 -5.30
N TYR A 32 -1.15 -21.35 -4.53
CA TYR A 32 0.32 -21.24 -4.56
C TYR A 32 1.00 -21.61 -3.23
N GLY A 33 0.24 -21.70 -2.12
CA GLY A 33 0.74 -22.09 -0.82
C GLY A 33 1.48 -20.99 -0.05
N TYR A 34 1.40 -19.73 -0.47
CA TYR A 34 1.96 -18.61 0.28
C TYR A 34 1.02 -18.23 1.42
N VAL A 35 1.46 -18.40 2.65
CA VAL A 35 0.68 -18.03 3.85
C VAL A 35 1.01 -16.64 4.38
N GLY A 36 2.19 -16.10 4.06
CA GLY A 36 2.58 -14.75 4.39
C GLY A 36 2.37 -13.83 3.20
N VAL A 37 1.32 -13.01 3.25
CA VAL A 37 1.06 -11.99 2.23
C VAL A 37 1.18 -10.61 2.86
N ASN A 38 2.00 -9.75 2.27
CA ASN A 38 2.08 -8.34 2.62
C ASN A 38 1.69 -7.51 1.42
N TYR A 39 0.83 -6.52 1.61
CA TYR A 39 0.59 -5.50 0.61
C TYR A 39 0.90 -4.13 1.22
N VAL A 40 1.84 -3.42 0.62
CA VAL A 40 2.40 -2.19 1.16
C VAL A 40 2.37 -1.10 0.11
N LEU A 41 1.70 0.01 0.42
CA LEU A 41 1.67 1.22 -0.39
C LEU A 41 2.75 2.20 0.07
N PHE A 42 3.48 2.79 -0.86
CA PHE A 42 4.43 3.87 -0.58
C PHE A 42 3.79 5.22 -0.86
N THR A 43 3.63 6.03 0.16
CA THR A 43 3.09 7.38 0.01
C THR A 43 4.13 8.40 -0.45
N ASP A 44 5.43 8.10 -0.29
CA ASP A 44 6.54 8.86 -0.83
C ASP A 44 7.73 7.95 -1.18
N THR A 45 8.13 7.93 -2.44
CA THR A 45 9.26 7.14 -2.94
C THR A 45 10.48 7.98 -3.30
N ARG A 46 10.44 9.31 -3.08
CA ARG A 46 11.55 10.21 -3.44
C ARG A 46 12.76 10.07 -2.53
N SER A 47 12.58 9.53 -1.33
CA SER A 47 13.66 9.31 -0.38
C SER A 47 13.56 7.91 0.21
N LEU A 48 14.59 7.09 -0.01
CA LEU A 48 14.71 5.78 0.63
C LEU A 48 14.72 5.89 2.16
N GLN A 49 15.19 7.01 2.71
CA GLN A 49 15.21 7.25 4.15
C GLN A 49 13.80 7.47 4.73
N GLY A 50 12.86 7.95 3.92
CA GLY A 50 11.48 8.21 4.31
C GLY A 50 10.52 7.04 4.10
N ILE A 51 10.90 5.97 3.38
CA ILE A 51 9.99 4.85 3.06
C ILE A 51 9.41 4.23 4.33
N HIS A 52 10.22 4.03 5.36
CA HIS A 52 9.80 3.40 6.61
C HIS A 52 8.76 4.19 7.43
N SER A 53 8.63 5.49 7.19
CA SER A 53 7.65 6.37 7.86
C SER A 53 6.46 6.73 6.97
N ASN A 54 6.57 6.49 5.66
CA ASN A 54 5.60 6.93 4.67
C ASN A 54 5.07 5.74 3.86
N HIS A 55 4.56 4.73 4.57
CA HIS A 55 3.91 3.58 3.96
C HIS A 55 2.67 3.15 4.75
N VAL A 56 1.73 2.54 4.05
CA VAL A 56 0.54 1.89 4.61
C VAL A 56 0.60 0.41 4.24
N SER A 57 0.24 -0.48 5.13
CA SER A 57 0.40 -1.91 4.89
C SER A 57 -0.77 -2.76 5.39
N LYS A 58 -1.13 -3.77 4.59
CA LYS A 58 -1.98 -4.90 4.96
C LYS A 58 -1.11 -6.15 5.06
N ARG A 59 -1.35 -7.01 6.04
CA ARG A 59 -0.53 -8.20 6.31
C ARG A 59 -1.38 -9.37 6.74
N SER A 60 -1.07 -10.55 6.21
CA SER A 60 -1.67 -11.81 6.57
C SER A 60 -0.62 -12.90 6.70
N GLY A 61 -0.88 -13.90 7.55
CA GLY A 61 -0.08 -15.12 7.65
C GLY A 61 1.38 -14.99 8.14
N LEU A 62 1.87 -13.79 8.44
CA LEU A 62 3.20 -13.61 9.01
C LEU A 62 3.20 -13.95 10.51
N PRO A 63 4.19 -14.72 11.00
CA PRO A 63 4.31 -15.07 12.42
C PRO A 63 4.26 -13.84 13.32
N GLY A 64 3.46 -13.90 14.39
CA GLY A 64 3.33 -12.82 15.38
C GLY A 64 4.65 -12.44 15.99
N GLU A 65 5.47 -13.44 16.34
CA GLU A 65 6.81 -13.27 16.89
C GLU A 65 7.71 -12.44 15.95
N TRP A 66 7.71 -12.74 14.64
CA TRP A 66 8.45 -11.93 13.69
C TRP A 66 7.97 -10.48 13.65
N ARG A 67 6.66 -10.24 13.69
CA ARG A 67 6.10 -8.88 13.70
C ARG A 67 6.56 -8.09 14.92
N GLU A 68 6.59 -8.72 16.10
CA GLU A 68 7.08 -8.09 17.33
C GLU A 68 8.57 -7.75 17.25
N ILE A 69 9.40 -8.68 16.78
CA ILE A 69 10.84 -8.48 16.54
C ILE A 69 11.05 -7.31 15.56
N TYR A 70 10.31 -7.32 14.46
CA TYR A 70 10.39 -6.31 13.41
C TYR A 70 10.08 -4.91 13.94
N GLN A 71 9.02 -4.77 14.73
CA GLN A 71 8.62 -3.51 15.33
C GLN A 71 9.61 -3.06 16.42
N ARG A 72 9.97 -3.95 17.35
CA ARG A 72 10.89 -3.66 18.46
C ARG A 72 12.24 -3.16 17.99
N ASN A 73 12.76 -3.75 16.93
CA ASN A 73 14.06 -3.40 16.36
C ASN A 73 14.00 -2.31 15.28
N ASN A 74 12.82 -1.75 15.00
CA ASN A 74 12.62 -0.76 13.94
C ASN A 74 13.18 -1.20 12.58
N TYR A 75 12.95 -2.47 12.22
CA TYR A 75 13.50 -3.09 11.00
C TYR A 75 12.97 -2.47 9.71
N ALA A 76 11.79 -1.81 9.74
CA ALA A 76 11.24 -1.13 8.58
C ALA A 76 12.23 -0.16 7.90
N ARG A 77 13.10 0.45 8.70
CA ARG A 77 14.13 1.37 8.19
C ARG A 77 15.17 0.68 7.30
N ASP A 78 15.52 -0.56 7.64
CA ASP A 78 16.62 -1.31 7.03
C ASP A 78 16.11 -2.55 6.27
N ASP A 79 14.81 -2.62 6.00
CA ASP A 79 14.19 -3.71 5.24
C ASP A 79 14.55 -3.59 3.75
N LEU A 80 15.36 -4.56 3.30
CA LEU A 80 15.84 -4.61 1.93
C LEU A 80 14.70 -4.88 0.94
N GLY A 81 13.72 -5.72 1.32
CA GLY A 81 12.55 -6.00 0.50
C GLY A 81 11.72 -4.75 0.24
N MET A 82 11.46 -3.97 1.28
CA MET A 82 10.77 -2.69 1.18
C MET A 82 11.52 -1.68 0.30
N ARG A 83 12.83 -1.52 0.55
CA ARG A 83 13.67 -0.55 -0.21
C ARG A 83 13.78 -0.92 -1.67
N MET A 84 14.09 -2.18 -1.96
CA MET A 84 14.23 -2.64 -3.33
C MET A 84 12.87 -2.68 -4.04
N GLY A 85 11.81 -3.11 -3.36
CA GLY A 85 10.46 -3.12 -3.91
C GLY A 85 9.96 -1.72 -4.30
N ALA A 86 10.32 -0.69 -3.52
CA ALA A 86 9.98 0.70 -3.84
C ALA A 86 10.68 1.22 -5.12
N LEU A 87 11.79 0.63 -5.52
CA LEU A 87 12.62 1.09 -6.65
C LEU A 87 12.59 0.16 -7.86
N ALA A 88 12.40 -1.14 -7.63
CA ALA A 88 12.45 -2.14 -8.68
C ALA A 88 11.24 -2.05 -9.62
N HIS A 89 11.41 -2.62 -10.82
CA HIS A 89 10.34 -2.81 -11.81
C HIS A 89 10.07 -4.29 -12.08
N GLN A 90 10.85 -5.18 -11.47
CA GLN A 90 10.74 -6.63 -11.63
C GLN A 90 10.68 -7.30 -10.25
N PRO A 91 10.00 -8.43 -10.12
CA PRO A 91 9.99 -9.20 -8.90
C PRO A 91 11.40 -9.57 -8.42
N ILE A 92 11.56 -9.61 -7.11
CA ILE A 92 12.83 -9.94 -6.46
C ILE A 92 12.60 -11.15 -5.57
N LEU A 93 13.27 -12.24 -5.87
CA LEU A 93 13.20 -13.48 -5.08
C LEU A 93 13.91 -13.31 -3.75
N GLN A 94 13.33 -13.83 -2.69
CA GLN A 94 13.92 -13.83 -1.33
C GLN A 94 15.26 -14.55 -1.28
N SER A 95 15.44 -15.60 -2.10
CA SER A 95 16.70 -16.31 -2.29
C SER A 95 17.86 -15.40 -2.70
N SER A 96 17.58 -14.35 -3.47
CA SER A 96 18.60 -13.36 -3.86
C SER A 96 19.11 -12.57 -2.64
N PHE A 97 18.25 -12.23 -1.69
CA PHE A 97 18.67 -11.57 -0.46
C PHE A 97 19.47 -12.50 0.44
N TYR A 98 19.07 -13.77 0.55
CA TYR A 98 19.80 -14.78 1.32
C TYR A 98 21.17 -15.10 0.73
N ARG A 99 21.28 -15.11 -0.62
CA ARG A 99 22.57 -15.24 -1.30
C ARG A 99 23.51 -14.08 -0.96
N LEU A 100 23.02 -12.82 -1.05
CA LEU A 100 23.81 -11.63 -0.70
C LEU A 100 24.23 -11.65 0.78
N LEU A 101 23.39 -12.16 1.67
CA LEU A 101 23.74 -12.35 3.08
C LEU A 101 24.86 -13.38 3.23
N HIS A 102 24.75 -14.54 2.56
CA HIS A 102 25.74 -15.61 2.61
C HIS A 102 27.10 -15.18 2.03
N GLU A 103 27.08 -14.36 0.98
CA GLU A 103 28.27 -13.80 0.33
C GLU A 103 28.85 -12.58 1.07
N GLU A 104 28.32 -12.23 2.24
CA GLU A 104 28.72 -11.08 3.07
C GLU A 104 28.70 -9.72 2.30
N LYS A 105 27.85 -9.61 1.29
CA LYS A 105 27.74 -8.42 0.44
C LYS A 105 26.77 -7.35 0.97
N LEU A 106 26.09 -7.62 2.07
CA LEU A 106 25.14 -6.67 2.66
C LEU A 106 25.81 -5.83 3.74
N PRO A 107 25.55 -4.50 3.78
CA PRO A 107 25.84 -3.69 4.95
C PRO A 107 25.25 -4.29 6.23
N GLN A 108 25.93 -4.15 7.36
CA GLN A 108 25.56 -4.81 8.63
C GLN A 108 24.11 -4.57 9.06
N ASN A 109 23.57 -3.35 8.87
CA ASN A 109 22.19 -3.02 9.19
C ASN A 109 21.18 -3.79 8.33
N LEU A 110 21.45 -3.95 7.02
CA LEU A 110 20.61 -4.76 6.12
C LEU A 110 20.77 -6.27 6.38
N ALA A 111 22.00 -6.72 6.61
CA ALA A 111 22.30 -8.12 6.93
C ALA A 111 21.54 -8.59 8.18
N ARG A 112 21.43 -7.74 9.19
CA ARG A 112 20.68 -8.03 10.42
C ARG A 112 19.20 -8.29 10.15
N VAL A 113 18.56 -7.50 9.28
CA VAL A 113 17.14 -7.66 8.94
C VAL A 113 16.93 -8.92 8.10
N VAL A 114 17.75 -9.11 7.05
CA VAL A 114 17.66 -10.29 6.17
C VAL A 114 17.97 -11.57 6.94
N GLY A 115 18.93 -11.56 7.85
CA GLY A 115 19.24 -12.69 8.73
C GLY A 115 18.09 -13.00 9.68
N GLY A 116 17.51 -11.97 10.31
CA GLY A 116 16.39 -12.16 11.24
C GLY A 116 15.12 -12.68 10.57
N VAL A 117 14.81 -12.28 9.33
CA VAL A 117 13.63 -12.79 8.62
C VAL A 117 13.81 -14.25 8.18
N ARG A 118 15.04 -14.70 7.95
CA ARG A 118 15.36 -16.05 7.47
C ARG A 118 14.85 -17.16 8.41
N ASP A 119 14.78 -16.88 9.71
CA ASP A 119 14.30 -17.84 10.71
C ASP A 119 12.78 -18.06 10.62
N PHE A 120 12.05 -17.13 9.98
CA PHE A 120 10.58 -17.14 9.88
C PHE A 120 10.07 -17.33 8.45
N VAL A 121 10.87 -16.99 7.45
CA VAL A 121 10.50 -17.02 6.04
C VAL A 121 11.51 -17.90 5.28
N SER A 122 11.04 -19.05 4.85
CA SER A 122 11.88 -20.03 4.13
C SER A 122 12.17 -19.57 2.70
N SER A 123 11.17 -19.02 2.04
CA SER A 123 11.26 -18.51 0.67
C SER A 123 10.18 -17.46 0.42
N GLY A 124 10.28 -16.75 -0.69
CA GLY A 124 9.30 -15.71 -1.02
C GLY A 124 9.73 -14.87 -2.20
N VAL A 125 8.87 -13.89 -2.52
CA VAL A 125 9.09 -12.93 -3.58
C VAL A 125 8.52 -11.57 -3.18
N VAL A 126 9.21 -10.51 -3.56
CA VAL A 126 8.74 -9.12 -3.49
C VAL A 126 8.38 -8.67 -4.90
N ILE A 127 7.11 -8.34 -5.12
CA ILE A 127 6.55 -7.94 -6.41
C ILE A 127 6.30 -6.44 -6.38
N PRO A 128 7.08 -5.62 -7.09
CA PRO A 128 6.84 -4.19 -7.22
C PRO A 128 5.61 -3.94 -8.09
N LEU A 129 4.81 -2.96 -7.69
CA LEU A 129 3.57 -2.55 -8.35
C LEU A 129 3.59 -1.04 -8.60
N GLU A 130 2.95 -0.62 -9.69
CA GLU A 130 2.77 0.80 -9.97
C GLU A 130 1.45 1.02 -10.73
N ALA A 131 0.58 1.85 -10.19
CA ALA A 131 -0.64 2.29 -10.85
C ALA A 131 -0.90 3.77 -10.55
N ASN A 132 -1.29 4.55 -11.57
CA ASN A 132 -1.62 5.98 -11.44
C ASN A 132 -0.49 6.83 -10.80
N GLY A 133 0.77 6.39 -10.96
CA GLY A 133 1.94 7.03 -10.35
C GLY A 133 2.06 6.83 -8.85
N VAL A 134 1.35 5.85 -8.30
CA VAL A 134 1.48 5.37 -6.92
C VAL A 134 2.19 4.02 -6.94
N ARG A 135 3.22 3.87 -6.14
CA ARG A 135 3.99 2.63 -6.03
C ARG A 135 3.59 1.82 -4.80
N ALA A 136 3.60 0.52 -4.98
CA ALA A 136 3.34 -0.44 -3.92
C ALA A 136 4.22 -1.68 -4.09
N VAL A 137 4.17 -2.57 -3.14
CA VAL A 137 4.73 -3.93 -3.25
C VAL A 137 3.75 -4.94 -2.69
N VAL A 138 3.72 -6.10 -3.31
CA VAL A 138 3.20 -7.32 -2.70
C VAL A 138 4.36 -8.22 -2.36
N GLY A 139 4.48 -8.59 -1.09
CA GLY A 139 5.41 -9.62 -0.63
C GLY A 139 4.63 -10.92 -0.40
N LEU A 140 5.06 -12.00 -1.06
CA LEU A 140 4.51 -13.34 -0.87
C LEU A 140 5.58 -14.21 -0.19
N TYR A 141 5.23 -14.83 0.95
CA TYR A 141 6.20 -15.57 1.75
C TYR A 141 5.71 -16.96 2.10
N ASP A 142 6.60 -17.93 1.95
CA ASP A 142 6.45 -19.27 2.52
C ASP A 142 7.06 -19.29 3.92
N THR A 143 6.21 -19.32 4.93
CA THR A 143 6.61 -19.43 6.35
C THR A 143 6.63 -20.87 6.83
N SER A 144 6.17 -21.81 6.01
CA SER A 144 6.04 -23.24 6.36
C SER A 144 7.18 -24.10 5.84
N GLY A 145 7.98 -23.60 4.89
CA GLY A 145 9.01 -24.35 4.19
C GLY A 145 8.47 -25.44 3.26
N LYS A 146 7.18 -25.39 2.93
CA LYS A 146 6.50 -26.45 2.14
C LYS A 146 6.55 -26.21 0.63
N ILE A 147 6.90 -25.03 0.18
CA ILE A 147 7.00 -24.74 -1.25
C ILE A 147 8.34 -25.23 -1.79
N ALA A 148 8.36 -26.48 -2.22
CA ALA A 148 9.55 -27.05 -2.86
C ALA A 148 9.87 -26.32 -4.17
N ASN A 149 11.17 -26.08 -4.44
CA ASN A 149 11.64 -25.40 -5.64
C ASN A 149 10.95 -24.05 -5.87
N HIS A 150 10.78 -23.26 -4.81
CA HIS A 150 10.04 -22.00 -4.81
C HIS A 150 10.34 -21.11 -6.02
N ASP A 151 11.61 -20.83 -6.28
CA ASP A 151 12.02 -19.91 -7.33
C ASP A 151 11.56 -20.37 -8.72
N ALA A 152 11.73 -21.66 -9.02
CA ALA A 152 11.28 -22.23 -10.29
C ALA A 152 9.74 -22.23 -10.41
N ARG A 153 9.03 -22.47 -9.32
CA ARG A 153 7.56 -22.39 -9.29
C ARG A 153 7.08 -20.97 -9.52
N PHE A 154 7.68 -20.01 -8.82
CA PHE A 154 7.34 -18.61 -9.02
C PHE A 154 7.57 -18.17 -10.47
N GLU A 155 8.72 -18.48 -11.07
CA GLU A 155 9.01 -18.12 -12.45
C GLU A 155 8.02 -18.73 -13.46
N ARG A 156 7.56 -19.95 -13.23
CA ARG A 156 6.52 -20.58 -14.06
C ARG A 156 5.18 -19.82 -13.98
N ASP A 157 4.78 -19.43 -12.76
CA ASP A 157 3.46 -18.86 -12.47
C ASP A 157 3.51 -17.31 -12.41
N ARG A 158 4.68 -16.74 -12.65
CA ARG A 158 5.01 -15.31 -12.50
C ARG A 158 4.00 -14.39 -13.17
N THR A 159 3.68 -14.66 -14.43
CA THR A 159 2.76 -13.79 -15.20
C THR A 159 1.39 -13.70 -14.55
N ILE A 160 0.83 -14.80 -14.09
CA ILE A 160 -0.48 -14.84 -13.44
C ILE A 160 -0.41 -14.10 -12.11
N ILE A 161 0.56 -14.42 -11.27
CA ILE A 161 0.71 -13.81 -9.94
C ILE A 161 0.91 -12.29 -10.05
N GLN A 162 1.77 -11.82 -10.97
CA GLN A 162 1.98 -10.39 -11.19
C GLN A 162 0.73 -9.70 -11.74
N THR A 163 0.00 -10.34 -12.65
CA THR A 163 -1.24 -9.78 -13.19
C THR A 163 -2.28 -9.59 -12.08
N LEU A 164 -2.46 -10.59 -11.22
CA LEU A 164 -3.40 -10.50 -10.10
C LEU A 164 -2.98 -9.45 -9.08
N ALA A 165 -1.68 -9.36 -8.74
CA ALA A 165 -1.17 -8.36 -7.83
C ALA A 165 -1.31 -6.93 -8.39
N ASN A 166 -1.04 -6.74 -9.69
CA ASN A 166 -1.28 -5.46 -10.37
C ASN A 166 -2.76 -5.11 -10.39
N HIS A 167 -3.64 -6.09 -10.65
CA HIS A 167 -5.08 -5.87 -10.66
C HIS A 167 -5.59 -5.46 -9.28
N LEU A 168 -5.16 -6.15 -8.21
CA LEU A 168 -5.44 -5.73 -6.84
C LEU A 168 -5.04 -4.27 -6.63
N HIS A 169 -3.82 -3.88 -7.04
CA HIS A 169 -3.32 -2.53 -6.85
C HIS A 169 -4.12 -1.47 -7.64
N MET A 170 -4.49 -1.78 -8.88
CA MET A 170 -5.30 -0.89 -9.73
C MET A 170 -6.71 -0.66 -9.18
N CYS A 171 -7.31 -1.67 -8.55
CA CYS A 171 -8.66 -1.61 -7.98
C CYS A 171 -8.70 -1.15 -6.51
N SER A 172 -7.54 -0.93 -5.88
CA SER A 172 -7.45 -0.59 -4.45
C SER A 172 -7.60 0.90 -4.21
N ASP A 173 -8.45 1.26 -3.26
CA ASP A 173 -8.50 2.59 -2.66
C ASP A 173 -7.87 2.56 -1.28
N TRP A 174 -6.83 3.34 -1.10
CA TRP A 174 -6.06 3.46 0.13
C TRP A 174 -6.35 4.74 0.93
N SER A 175 -7.29 5.56 0.47
CA SER A 175 -7.51 6.91 1.01
C SER A 175 -7.75 6.90 2.52
N ASP A 176 -8.63 6.01 3.01
CA ASP A 176 -8.94 5.90 4.43
C ASP A 176 -7.75 5.44 5.26
N ASP A 177 -7.04 4.40 4.80
CA ASP A 177 -5.83 3.91 5.48
C ASP A 177 -4.74 4.99 5.56
N ILE A 178 -4.57 5.79 4.50
CA ILE A 178 -3.63 6.90 4.45
C ILE A 178 -4.03 7.99 5.45
N VAL A 179 -5.30 8.35 5.50
CA VAL A 179 -5.84 9.35 6.42
C VAL A 179 -5.54 8.95 7.87
N VAL A 180 -5.85 7.71 8.22
CA VAL A 180 -5.61 7.15 9.57
C VAL A 180 -4.12 7.11 9.88
N GLN A 181 -3.31 6.55 8.98
CA GLN A 181 -1.86 6.39 9.19
C GLN A 181 -1.14 7.73 9.34
N MET A 182 -1.59 8.75 8.61
CA MET A 182 -0.97 10.08 8.62
C MET A 182 -1.56 11.02 9.66
N GLY A 183 -2.57 10.58 10.40
CA GLY A 183 -3.25 11.40 11.42
C GLY A 183 -3.88 12.66 10.83
N LEU A 184 -4.43 12.56 9.62
CA LEU A 184 -5.17 13.66 9.00
C LEU A 184 -6.60 13.68 9.55
N SER A 185 -7.08 14.87 9.93
CA SER A 185 -8.46 15.06 10.35
C SER A 185 -9.34 15.43 9.18
N ASP A 186 -10.67 15.27 9.32
CA ASP A 186 -11.67 15.70 8.32
C ASP A 186 -11.48 17.17 7.95
N MET A 187 -11.17 18.04 8.91
CA MET A 187 -10.87 19.45 8.67
C MET A 187 -9.60 19.63 7.82
N ASN A 188 -8.57 18.76 7.99
CA ASN A 188 -7.40 18.81 7.11
C ASN A 188 -7.80 18.46 5.67
N LEU A 189 -8.61 17.43 5.48
CA LEU A 189 -9.08 17.02 4.15
C LEU A 189 -9.99 18.08 3.53
N GLN A 190 -10.91 18.65 4.31
CA GLN A 190 -11.78 19.72 3.83
C GLN A 190 -10.97 20.93 3.33
N VAL A 191 -10.02 21.42 4.13
CA VAL A 191 -9.14 22.54 3.74
C VAL A 191 -8.34 22.19 2.48
N LEU A 192 -7.82 20.97 2.39
CA LEU A 192 -7.07 20.48 1.24
C LEU A 192 -7.92 20.45 -0.04
N ARG A 193 -9.15 19.94 0.03
CA ARG A 193 -10.10 19.88 -1.09
C ARG A 193 -10.49 21.27 -1.58
N LEU A 194 -10.85 22.17 -0.66
CA LEU A 194 -11.17 23.56 -1.00
C LEU A 194 -9.96 24.28 -1.66
N LYS A 195 -8.76 24.02 -1.15
CA LYS A 195 -7.54 24.56 -1.75
C LYS A 195 -7.27 23.99 -3.15
N ALA A 196 -7.53 22.71 -3.36
CA ALA A 196 -7.41 22.05 -4.65
C ALA A 196 -8.42 22.56 -5.68
N GLN A 197 -9.59 23.00 -5.25
CA GLN A 197 -10.60 23.68 -6.06
C GLN A 197 -10.22 25.14 -6.44
N GLY A 198 -9.10 25.63 -5.90
CA GLY A 198 -8.59 26.98 -6.21
C GLY A 198 -9.16 28.09 -5.34
N LEU A 199 -9.90 27.77 -4.27
CA LEU A 199 -10.46 28.79 -3.38
C LEU A 199 -9.34 29.60 -2.68
N ARG A 200 -9.58 30.89 -2.54
CA ARG A 200 -8.70 31.79 -1.79
C ARG A 200 -8.88 31.59 -0.28
N VAL A 201 -7.89 31.97 0.51
CA VAL A 201 -7.92 31.80 1.97
C VAL A 201 -9.20 32.33 2.61
N LYS A 202 -9.69 33.51 2.17
CA LYS A 202 -10.93 34.10 2.71
C LYS A 202 -12.18 33.24 2.40
N GLU A 203 -12.23 32.65 1.21
CA GLU A 203 -13.32 31.77 0.79
C GLU A 203 -13.28 30.46 1.56
N ILE A 204 -12.09 29.89 1.74
CA ILE A 204 -11.91 28.69 2.58
C ILE A 204 -12.35 28.96 4.02
N LEU A 205 -11.96 30.10 4.60
CA LEU A 205 -12.35 30.48 5.96
C LEU A 205 -13.88 30.58 6.10
N TYR A 206 -14.54 31.14 5.11
CA TYR A 206 -16.01 31.21 5.07
C TYR A 206 -16.62 29.78 5.09
N GLU A 207 -16.13 28.89 4.24
CA GLU A 207 -16.62 27.50 4.14
C GLU A 207 -16.42 26.71 5.43
N ILE A 208 -15.25 26.86 6.08
CA ILE A 208 -14.95 26.13 7.33
C ILE A 208 -15.44 26.87 8.58
N LYS A 209 -16.15 27.99 8.44
CA LYS A 209 -16.70 28.84 9.52
C LYS A 209 -15.62 29.26 10.53
N ARG A 210 -14.54 29.84 10.02
CA ARG A 210 -13.42 30.38 10.80
C ARG A 210 -13.04 31.78 10.28
N ASP A 211 -12.41 32.58 11.16
CA ASP A 211 -12.07 33.98 10.84
C ASP A 211 -10.55 34.19 10.73
N ASN A 212 -9.75 33.30 11.32
CA ASN A 212 -8.30 33.48 11.40
C ASN A 212 -7.58 32.83 10.21
N PRO A 213 -6.91 33.60 9.33
CA PRO A 213 -6.15 33.08 8.20
C PRO A 213 -5.10 32.04 8.56
N LYS A 214 -4.47 32.14 9.75
CA LYS A 214 -3.50 31.16 10.25
C LYS A 214 -4.10 29.75 10.38
N THR A 215 -5.43 29.64 10.50
CA THR A 215 -6.10 28.34 10.54
C THR A 215 -5.84 27.55 9.28
N VAL A 216 -6.02 28.14 8.11
CA VAL A 216 -5.79 27.49 6.81
C VAL A 216 -4.31 27.12 6.66
N ASP A 217 -3.41 28.05 7.01
CA ASP A 217 -1.95 27.79 6.94
C ASP A 217 -1.52 26.65 7.84
N ASN A 218 -2.07 26.56 9.06
CA ASN A 218 -1.78 25.50 10.01
C ASN A 218 -2.25 24.12 9.48
N HIS A 219 -3.46 24.05 8.89
CA HIS A 219 -3.93 22.81 8.27
C HIS A 219 -3.04 22.42 7.10
N MET A 220 -2.72 23.33 6.20
CA MET A 220 -1.84 23.06 5.06
C MET A 220 -0.44 22.65 5.49
N GLN A 221 0.10 23.24 6.58
CA GLN A 221 1.41 22.84 7.13
C GLN A 221 1.38 21.39 7.67
N ARG A 222 0.32 21.01 8.37
CA ARG A 222 0.15 19.62 8.85
C ARG A 222 0.08 18.64 7.68
N ILE A 223 -0.69 18.97 6.65
CA ILE A 223 -0.84 18.13 5.45
C ILE A 223 0.49 18.02 4.71
N ARG A 224 1.21 19.14 4.51
CA ARG A 224 2.55 19.12 3.90
C ARG A 224 3.51 18.21 4.67
N LYS A 225 3.50 18.29 6.00
CA LYS A 225 4.33 17.43 6.85
C LYS A 225 3.93 15.97 6.71
N ALA A 226 2.65 15.65 6.75
CA ALA A 226 2.13 14.29 6.62
C ALA A 226 2.47 13.68 5.26
N LEU A 227 2.27 14.45 4.18
CA LEU A 227 2.55 14.00 2.82
C LEU A 227 4.01 14.17 2.39
N GLY A 228 4.90 14.73 3.21
CA GLY A 228 6.30 14.95 2.88
C GLY A 228 6.51 15.93 1.71
N THR A 229 5.68 16.96 1.57
CA THR A 229 5.69 17.92 0.47
C THR A 229 6.23 19.30 0.91
N ARG A 230 6.68 20.11 -0.07
CA ARG A 230 7.34 21.39 0.19
C ARG A 230 6.44 22.61 0.00
N ASN A 231 5.43 22.49 -0.86
CA ASN A 231 4.51 23.58 -1.22
C ASN A 231 3.13 23.04 -1.53
N ASP A 232 2.15 23.94 -1.65
CA ASP A 232 0.74 23.60 -1.83
C ASP A 232 0.49 22.84 -3.15
N MET A 233 1.16 23.23 -4.25
CA MET A 233 1.00 22.56 -5.55
C MET A 233 1.43 21.11 -5.47
N GLU A 234 2.60 20.84 -4.90
CA GLU A 234 3.11 19.49 -4.71
C GLU A 234 2.20 18.67 -3.78
N THR A 235 1.63 19.33 -2.75
CA THR A 235 0.69 18.72 -1.81
C THR A 235 -0.58 18.28 -2.52
N ILE A 236 -1.18 19.17 -3.32
CA ILE A 236 -2.40 18.88 -4.09
C ILE A 236 -2.14 17.75 -5.10
N GLN A 237 -1.03 17.81 -5.84
CA GLN A 237 -0.69 16.76 -6.80
C GLN A 237 -0.52 15.38 -6.13
N ARG A 238 0.13 15.34 -4.96
CA ARG A 238 0.32 14.10 -4.21
C ARG A 238 -1.00 13.59 -3.64
N ALA A 239 -1.79 14.48 -3.05
CA ALA A 239 -3.10 14.16 -2.53
C ALA A 239 -4.05 13.61 -3.61
N ALA A 240 -4.02 14.18 -4.81
CA ALA A 240 -4.78 13.67 -5.96
C ALA A 240 -4.39 12.24 -6.32
N LYS A 241 -3.08 11.95 -6.39
CA LYS A 241 -2.57 10.59 -6.66
C LYS A 241 -2.98 9.57 -5.59
N LEU A 242 -3.06 10.00 -4.34
CA LEU A 242 -3.42 9.17 -3.20
C LEU A 242 -4.95 9.09 -2.95
N GLY A 243 -5.77 9.65 -3.84
CA GLY A 243 -7.24 9.62 -3.71
C GLY A 243 -7.83 10.58 -2.67
N LEU A 244 -7.01 11.39 -1.97
CA LEU A 244 -7.45 12.23 -0.84
C LEU A 244 -8.31 13.44 -1.24
N LEU A 245 -8.39 13.75 -2.53
CA LEU A 245 -9.21 14.86 -3.04
C LEU A 245 -10.64 14.45 -3.43
N GLN A 246 -10.92 13.15 -3.50
CA GLN A 246 -12.27 12.68 -3.75
C GLN A 246 -13.16 13.06 -2.56
N GLU A 247 -14.33 13.57 -2.83
CA GLU A 247 -15.36 13.73 -1.81
C GLU A 247 -15.76 12.31 -1.38
N ASP A 248 -15.82 12.09 -0.07
CA ASP A 248 -16.16 10.78 0.49
C ASP A 248 -17.36 10.22 -0.27
N SER A 249 -17.27 8.98 -0.69
CA SER A 249 -18.36 8.20 -1.28
C SER A 249 -19.56 8.01 -0.33
N LEU A 250 -19.58 8.68 0.81
CA LEU A 250 -20.75 8.82 1.69
C LEU A 250 -22.00 9.30 0.93
N HIS A 251 -21.84 10.10 -0.13
CA HIS A 251 -22.94 10.45 -1.01
C HIS A 251 -23.29 9.33 -2.01
N ALA A 252 -22.36 8.50 -2.40
CA ALA A 252 -22.64 7.33 -3.24
C ALA A 252 -23.42 6.26 -2.47
N HIS A 253 -23.17 6.10 -1.17
CA HIS A 253 -23.98 5.21 -0.33
C HIS A 253 -25.39 5.72 -0.07
N GLN A 254 -25.65 7.04 -0.14
CA GLN A 254 -27.00 7.60 -0.03
C GLN A 254 -27.80 7.51 -1.34
N ILE A 255 -27.13 7.38 -2.49
CA ILE A 255 -27.79 7.18 -3.80
C ILE A 255 -27.87 5.67 -4.15
N GLY A 256 -27.16 4.83 -3.41
CA GLY A 256 -26.75 3.50 -3.84
C GLY A 256 -27.83 2.44 -4.09
N PRO A 257 -28.59 1.97 -3.12
CA PRO A 257 -29.36 0.72 -3.37
C PRO A 257 -30.48 0.89 -4.40
N GLN A 258 -31.21 2.01 -4.36
CA GLN A 258 -32.39 2.20 -5.20
C GLN A 258 -32.08 2.50 -6.68
N LEU A 259 -30.95 3.16 -6.97
CA LEU A 259 -30.56 3.47 -8.35
C LEU A 259 -29.83 2.27 -9.00
N TYR A 260 -29.07 1.52 -8.23
CA TYR A 260 -28.40 0.31 -8.69
C TYR A 260 -29.40 -0.77 -9.07
N ASP A 261 -30.45 -0.96 -8.28
CA ASP A 261 -31.54 -1.90 -8.58
C ASP A 261 -32.36 -1.44 -9.81
N ALA A 262 -32.56 -0.14 -9.99
CA ALA A 262 -33.26 0.39 -11.16
C ALA A 262 -32.45 0.25 -12.48
N LEU A 263 -31.10 0.22 -12.41
CA LEU A 263 -30.24 0.04 -13.59
C LEU A 263 -29.98 -1.44 -13.93
N ARG A 264 -30.19 -2.37 -12.98
CA ARG A 264 -30.09 -3.82 -13.22
C ARG A 264 -31.32 -4.45 -13.90
N LEU A 265 -32.41 -3.72 -14.07
CA LEU A 265 -33.68 -4.20 -14.64
C LEU A 265 -33.86 -3.84 -16.11
N ARG A 266 -32.77 -3.64 -16.86
CA ARG A 266 -32.88 -3.52 -18.32
C ARG A 266 -31.84 -4.33 -19.06
#